data_0d43f93b9ebf4134089da76da73bc01d
#
_entry.id   0d43f93b9ebf4134089da76da73bc01d
#
_cell.length_a   1.000
_cell.length_b   1.000
_cell.length_c   1.000
_cell.angle_alpha   90.00
_cell.angle_beta   90.00
_cell.angle_gamma   90.00
#
_symmetry.space_group_name_H-M   'P 1'
#
loop_
_entity.id
_entity.type
_entity.pdbx_description
1 polymer ?
#
loop_
_entity_poly.entity_id
_entity_poly.type
_entity_poly.pdbx_seq_one_letter_code
_entity_poly.pdbx_strand_id
1 'polypeptide(L)'
;LNLQTENLEETIRKQTAINMAINTLSYSEIKAVSAILNELDGLEGRLTASVIADRIGITRSVIVNALRKLESAGIIESRSLGMKGTYLKVR
;
A
#
# COMPACT_ATOMS: atom_id res chain seq x y z
N LEU A 1 -25.51 16.43 -12.38
CA LEU A 1 -25.08 15.48 -13.40
C LEU A 1 -23.59 15.55 -13.65
N ASN A 2 -23.02 16.76 -13.79
CA ASN A 2 -21.60 16.91 -14.01
C ASN A 2 -20.78 16.40 -12.84
N LEU A 3 -21.25 16.60 -11.61
CA LEU A 3 -20.57 16.12 -10.42
C LEU A 3 -20.49 14.60 -10.39
N GLN A 4 -21.56 13.91 -10.82
CA GLN A 4 -21.55 12.45 -10.88
C GLN A 4 -20.58 11.95 -11.94
N THR A 5 -20.50 12.61 -13.09
CA THR A 5 -19.56 12.26 -14.14
C THR A 5 -18.12 12.42 -13.67
N GLU A 6 -17.82 13.55 -12.99
CA GLU A 6 -16.50 13.80 -12.45
C GLU A 6 -16.11 12.75 -11.41
N ASN A 7 -17.05 12.38 -10.54
CA ASN A 7 -16.80 11.34 -9.51
C ASN A 7 -16.54 9.98 -10.14
N LEU A 8 -17.25 9.64 -11.21
CA LEU A 8 -17.03 8.38 -11.94
C LEU A 8 -15.66 8.37 -12.61
N GLU A 9 -15.26 9.46 -13.24
CA GLU A 9 -13.94 9.56 -13.86
C GLU A 9 -12.83 9.43 -12.82
N GLU A 10 -12.98 10.09 -11.68
CA GLU A 10 -12.02 10.00 -10.60
C GLU A 10 -11.94 8.57 -10.06
N THR A 11 -13.07 7.90 -9.88
CA THR A 11 -13.13 6.52 -9.43
C THR A 11 -12.43 5.59 -10.41
N ILE A 12 -12.65 5.79 -11.71
CA ILE A 12 -12.01 5.00 -12.76
C ILE A 12 -10.51 5.20 -12.74
N ARG A 13 -10.03 6.45 -12.57
CA ARG A 13 -8.59 6.73 -12.48
C ARG A 13 -7.97 6.05 -11.30
N LYS A 14 -8.61 6.10 -10.13
CA LYS A 14 -8.11 5.43 -8.92
C LYS A 14 -8.05 3.92 -9.12
N GLN A 15 -9.10 3.36 -9.69
CA GLN A 15 -9.15 1.91 -9.94
C GLN A 15 -8.07 1.49 -10.93
N THR A 16 -7.84 2.29 -11.98
CA THR A 16 -6.79 2.03 -12.95
C THR A 16 -5.41 2.06 -12.30
N ALA A 17 -5.16 3.06 -11.45
CA ALA A 17 -3.88 3.17 -10.74
C ALA A 17 -3.65 1.96 -9.84
N ILE A 18 -4.68 1.52 -9.12
CA ILE A 18 -4.59 0.33 -8.25
C ILE A 18 -4.30 -0.90 -9.10
N ASN A 19 -5.01 -1.09 -10.20
CA ASN A 19 -4.82 -2.25 -11.07
C ASN A 19 -3.42 -2.27 -11.68
N MET A 20 -2.90 -1.12 -12.09
CA MET A 20 -1.55 -1.02 -12.61
C MET A 20 -0.51 -1.37 -11.56
N ALA A 21 -0.69 -0.87 -10.34
CA ALA A 21 0.20 -1.19 -9.24
C ALA A 21 0.21 -2.69 -8.95
N ILE A 22 -0.97 -3.32 -8.88
CA ILE A 22 -1.10 -4.75 -8.64
C ILE A 22 -0.41 -5.55 -9.75
N ASN A 23 -0.55 -5.13 -11.02
CA ASN A 23 0.06 -5.82 -12.14
C ASN A 23 1.59 -5.76 -12.11
N THR A 24 2.18 -4.78 -11.42
CA THR A 24 3.63 -4.69 -11.29
C THR A 24 4.16 -5.43 -10.07
N LEU A 25 3.28 -5.99 -9.23
CA LEU A 25 3.68 -6.68 -8.02
C LEU A 25 3.90 -8.17 -8.28
N SER A 26 4.93 -8.73 -7.65
CA SER A 26 5.12 -10.18 -7.62
C SER A 26 4.10 -10.80 -6.64
N TYR A 27 3.96 -12.13 -6.69
CA TYR A 27 3.09 -12.85 -5.76
C TYR A 27 3.43 -12.54 -4.30
N SER A 28 4.73 -12.55 -3.97
CA SER A 28 5.19 -12.23 -2.60
C SER A 28 4.85 -10.80 -2.21
N GLU A 29 4.96 -9.86 -3.15
CA GLU A 29 4.61 -8.47 -2.90
C GLU A 29 3.11 -8.30 -2.69
N ILE A 30 2.27 -9.06 -3.41
CA ILE A 30 0.83 -9.04 -3.20
C ILE A 30 0.49 -9.54 -1.80
N LYS A 31 1.14 -10.61 -1.33
CA LYS A 31 0.99 -11.08 0.04
C LYS A 31 1.39 -9.99 1.04
N ALA A 32 2.49 -9.31 0.75
CA ALA A 32 2.97 -8.21 1.59
C ALA A 32 1.94 -7.09 1.67
N VAL A 33 1.37 -6.67 0.54
CA VAL A 33 0.35 -5.63 0.50
C VAL A 33 -0.86 -6.01 1.34
N SER A 34 -1.33 -7.25 1.20
CA SER A 34 -2.48 -7.74 1.99
C SER A 34 -2.19 -7.67 3.48
N ALA A 35 -1.00 -8.10 3.91
CA ALA A 35 -0.61 -8.07 5.31
C ALA A 35 -0.50 -6.64 5.83
N ILE A 36 0.08 -5.74 5.02
CA ILE A 36 0.21 -4.33 5.38
C ILE A 36 -1.16 -3.70 5.61
N LEU A 37 -2.09 -3.90 4.68
CA LEU A 37 -3.42 -3.32 4.79
C LEU A 37 -4.18 -3.87 5.99
N ASN A 38 -3.97 -5.14 6.33
CA ASN A 38 -4.60 -5.75 7.52
C ASN A 38 -4.05 -5.19 8.83
N GLU A 39 -2.81 -4.69 8.84
CA GLU A 39 -2.21 -4.10 10.03
C GLU A 39 -2.71 -2.66 10.28
N LEU A 40 -3.25 -2.00 9.28
CA LEU A 40 -3.73 -0.63 9.43
C LEU A 40 -5.07 -0.62 10.16
N ASP A 41 -5.24 0.40 11.00
CA ASP A 41 -6.51 0.65 11.69
C ASP A 41 -7.29 1.65 10.85
N GLY A 42 -8.14 1.12 9.97
CA GLY A 42 -8.82 1.96 8.98
C GLY A 42 -7.91 2.29 7.81
N LEU A 43 -7.73 3.59 7.53
CA LEU A 43 -6.97 4.06 6.38
C LEU A 43 -5.55 4.49 6.73
N GLU A 44 -5.15 4.37 7.99
CA GLU A 44 -3.82 4.78 8.42
C GLU A 44 -3.35 3.95 9.59
N GLY A 45 -2.04 3.94 9.82
CA GLY A 45 -1.47 3.22 10.94
C GLY A 45 0.05 3.19 10.87
N ARG A 46 0.63 2.57 11.88
CA ARG A 46 2.07 2.39 11.98
C ARG A 46 2.39 0.89 11.89
N LEU A 47 3.43 0.56 11.17
CA LEU A 47 3.88 -0.83 11.08
C LEU A 47 5.40 -0.91 11.09
N THR A 48 5.90 -2.11 11.40
CA THR A 48 7.32 -2.44 11.33
C THR A 48 7.49 -3.53 10.28
N ALA A 49 8.23 -3.22 9.21
CA ALA A 49 8.36 -4.12 8.07
C ALA A 49 8.94 -5.48 8.45
N SER A 50 9.95 -5.51 9.34
CA SER A 50 10.56 -6.77 9.77
C SER A 50 9.59 -7.66 10.53
N VAL A 51 8.72 -7.08 11.35
CA VAL A 51 7.72 -7.84 12.11
C VAL A 51 6.70 -8.47 11.16
N ILE A 52 6.23 -7.71 10.18
CA ILE A 52 5.27 -8.22 9.20
C ILE A 52 5.92 -9.32 8.36
N ALA A 53 7.16 -9.09 7.90
CA ALA A 53 7.90 -10.06 7.10
C ALA A 53 8.05 -11.40 7.83
N ASP A 54 8.41 -11.36 9.11
CA ASP A 54 8.53 -12.57 9.93
C ASP A 54 7.19 -13.28 10.08
N ARG A 55 6.11 -12.52 10.26
CA ARG A 55 4.78 -13.07 10.48
C ARG A 55 4.26 -13.82 9.27
N ILE A 56 4.50 -13.31 8.07
CA ILE A 56 3.96 -13.93 6.84
C ILE A 56 4.99 -14.75 6.08
N GLY A 57 6.21 -14.84 6.60
CA GLY A 57 7.25 -15.70 6.02
C GLY A 57 7.88 -15.19 4.75
N ILE A 58 8.06 -13.89 4.63
CA ILE A 58 8.77 -13.27 3.50
C ILE A 58 9.89 -12.39 4.03
N THR A 59 10.73 -11.88 3.13
CA THR A 59 11.84 -11.03 3.52
C THR A 59 11.38 -9.58 3.70
N ARG A 60 12.09 -8.84 4.54
CA ARG A 60 11.83 -7.42 4.76
C ARG A 60 11.90 -6.61 3.45
N SER A 61 12.83 -6.97 2.56
CA SER A 61 12.99 -6.26 1.29
C SER A 61 11.75 -6.37 0.39
N VAL A 62 11.01 -7.48 0.46
CA VAL A 62 9.75 -7.63 -0.27
C VAL A 62 8.72 -6.63 0.26
N ILE A 63 8.62 -6.47 1.58
CA ILE A 63 7.73 -5.49 2.19
C ILE A 63 8.10 -4.07 1.73
N VAL A 64 9.38 -3.73 1.81
CA VAL A 64 9.87 -2.40 1.43
C VAL A 64 9.58 -2.11 -0.04
N ASN A 65 9.82 -3.10 -0.92
CA ASN A 65 9.55 -2.94 -2.35
C ASN A 65 8.06 -2.77 -2.63
N ALA A 66 7.20 -3.51 -1.95
CA ALA A 66 5.76 -3.38 -2.09
C ALA A 66 5.29 -1.99 -1.68
N LEU A 67 5.77 -1.48 -0.54
CA LEU A 67 5.45 -0.14 -0.08
C LEU A 67 5.90 0.91 -1.08
N ARG A 68 7.11 0.78 -1.61
CA ARG A 68 7.64 1.71 -2.58
C ARG A 68 6.79 1.76 -3.85
N LYS A 69 6.35 0.60 -4.33
CA LYS A 69 5.49 0.52 -5.52
C LYS A 69 4.12 1.16 -5.28
N LEU A 70 3.52 0.92 -4.11
CA LEU A 70 2.25 1.54 -3.76
C LEU A 70 2.38 3.05 -3.62
N GLU A 71 3.46 3.52 -3.02
CA GLU A 71 3.73 4.94 -2.88
C GLU A 71 3.93 5.60 -4.24
N SER A 72 4.71 4.97 -5.12
CA SER A 72 4.95 5.47 -6.48
C SER A 72 3.65 5.56 -7.29
N ALA A 73 2.71 4.67 -7.05
CA ALA A 73 1.40 4.68 -7.71
C ALA A 73 0.43 5.69 -7.08
N GLY A 74 0.82 6.36 -6.00
CA GLY A 74 -0.03 7.33 -5.32
C GLY A 74 -1.14 6.72 -4.49
N ILE A 75 -1.06 5.42 -4.19
CA ILE A 75 -2.08 4.72 -3.40
C ILE A 75 -1.89 4.96 -1.91
N ILE A 76 -0.65 5.08 -1.46
CA ILE A 76 -0.33 5.34 -0.06
C ILE A 76 0.67 6.48 0.08
N GLU A 77 0.68 7.06 1.26
CA GLU A 77 1.77 7.92 1.73
C GLU A 77 2.50 7.17 2.83
N SER A 78 3.81 7.27 2.87
CA SER A 78 4.60 6.66 3.93
C SER A 78 5.56 7.66 4.54
N ARG A 79 5.84 7.47 5.84
CA ARG A 79 6.81 8.30 6.57
C ARG A 79 7.60 7.39 7.49
N SER A 80 8.92 7.43 7.37
CA SER A 80 9.78 6.70 8.28
C SER A 80 9.75 7.35 9.67
N LEU A 81 9.56 6.53 10.69
CA LEU A 81 9.60 6.94 12.09
C LEU A 81 10.88 6.46 12.77
N GLY A 82 11.89 6.09 11.98
CA GLY A 82 13.13 5.54 12.49
C GLY A 82 12.90 4.18 13.15
N MET A 83 13.40 4.01 14.37
CA MET A 83 13.26 2.74 15.10
C MET A 83 11.82 2.42 15.46
N LYS A 84 10.91 3.39 15.39
CA LYS A 84 9.49 3.19 15.72
C LYS A 84 8.69 2.61 14.57
N GLY A 85 9.32 2.36 13.43
CA GLY A 85 8.67 1.77 12.26
C GLY A 85 8.31 2.79 11.19
N THR A 86 7.26 2.52 10.47
CA THR A 86 6.81 3.36 9.36
C THR A 86 5.33 3.70 9.52
N TYR A 87 5.01 4.97 9.39
CA TYR A 87 3.63 5.43 9.35
C TYR A 87 3.12 5.35 7.91
N LEU A 88 1.92 4.82 7.72
CA LEU A 88 1.27 4.69 6.42
C LEU A 88 -0.11 5.30 6.45
N LYS A 89 -0.47 5.92 5.35
CA LYS A 89 -1.83 6.44 5.13
C LYS A 89 -2.27 6.08 3.72
N VAL A 90 -3.43 5.46 3.61
CA VAL A 90 -4.06 5.16 2.32
C VAL A 90 -4.73 6.42 1.80
N ARG A 91 -4.44 6.78 0.56
CA ARG A 91 -5.02 7.96 -0.08
C ARG A 91 -6.38 7.69 -0.69
#